data_8908ed596fb4c79a5d39cebd299727e6
#
_entry.id   8908ed596fb4c79a5d39cebd299727e6
#
_cell.length_a   1.000
_cell.length_b   1.000
_cell.length_c   1.000
_cell.angle_alpha   90.00
_cell.angle_beta   90.00
_cell.angle_gamma   90.00
#
_symmetry.space_group_name_H-M   'P 1'
#
loop_
_entity.id
_entity.type
_entity.pdbx_description
1 polymer ?
#
loop_
_entity_poly.entity_id
_entity_poly.type
_entity_poly.pdbx_seq_one_letter_code
_entity_poly.pdbx_strand_id
1 'polypeptide(L)' 'MIISIKVIPRAKKNEVIKIDEFHYRARIVAAPVDGKANNALIKFLSEYFGVGKSKISIIKGDRGREKVVELDGVTRI' A
#
# COMPACT_ATOMS: atom_id res chain seq x y z
N MET A 1 -6.04 11.62 2.25
CA MET A 1 -6.92 10.48 1.84
C MET A 1 -6.49 9.25 2.63
N ILE A 2 -7.45 8.54 3.18
CA ILE A 2 -7.19 7.31 3.93
C ILE A 2 -7.82 6.15 3.16
N ILE A 3 -7.03 5.12 2.91
CA ILE A 3 -7.49 3.95 2.15
C ILE A 3 -7.20 2.66 2.92
N SER A 4 -7.96 1.63 2.62
CA SER A 4 -7.72 0.29 3.14
C SER A 4 -7.10 -0.56 2.05
N ILE A 5 -6.00 -1.23 2.37
CA ILE A 5 -5.29 -2.05 1.39
C ILE A 5 -5.12 -3.46 1.93
N LYS A 6 -5.53 -4.43 1.13
CA LYS A 6 -5.24 -5.83 1.41
C LYS A 6 -3.95 -6.20 0.67
N VAL A 7 -2.94 -6.60 1.43
CA VAL A 7 -1.64 -6.97 0.87
C VAL A 7 -1.58 -8.47 0.66
N ILE A 8 -1.19 -8.87 -0.54
CA ILE A 8 -0.99 -10.27 -0.90
C ILE A 8 0.50 -10.45 -1.17
N PRO A 9 1.25 -11.01 -0.20
CA PRO A 9 2.69 -11.17 -0.35
C PRO A 9 3.04 -12.36 -1.25
N ARG A 10 4.30 -12.45 -1.62
CA ARG A 10 4.84 -13.54 -2.44
C ARG A 10 4.13 -13.70 -3.77
N ALA A 11 3.67 -12.59 -4.33
CA ALA A 11 3.06 -12.59 -5.65
C ALA A 11 4.13 -12.71 -6.72
N LYS A 12 3.71 -13.07 -7.93
CA LYS A 12 4.64 -13.19 -9.06
C LYS A 12 5.11 -11.84 -9.57
N LYS A 13 4.30 -10.82 -9.40
CA LYS A 13 4.64 -9.45 -9.78
C LYS A 13 3.97 -8.48 -8.83
N ASN A 14 4.50 -7.28 -8.79
CA ASN A 14 3.94 -6.21 -8.00
C ASN A 14 2.80 -5.54 -8.77
N GLU A 15 1.65 -5.40 -8.11
CA GLU A 15 0.47 -4.85 -8.75
C GLU A 15 -0.45 -4.22 -7.72
N VAL A 16 -1.01 -3.06 -8.06
CA VAL A 16 -2.02 -2.40 -7.23
C VAL A 16 -3.33 -2.42 -8.00
N ILE A 17 -4.39 -2.91 -7.36
CA ILE A 17 -5.72 -3.01 -7.95
C ILE A 17 -6.67 -2.16 -7.13
N LYS A 18 -7.35 -1.22 -7.78
CA LYS A 18 -8.39 -0.41 -7.15
C LYS A 18 -9.68 -1.20 -7.15
N ILE A 19 -10.25 -1.40 -5.96
CA ILE A 19 -11.54 -2.09 -5.82
C ILE A 19 -12.67 -1.07 -5.82
N ASP A 20 -12.53 -0.04 -5.00
CA ASP A 20 -13.44 1.10 -4.99
C ASP A 20 -12.66 2.34 -4.55
N GLU A 21 -13.38 3.42 -4.23
CA GLU A 21 -12.76 4.70 -3.92
C GLU A 21 -11.78 4.65 -2.74
N PHE A 22 -12.04 3.78 -1.77
CA PHE A 22 -11.23 3.70 -0.54
C PHE A 22 -10.64 2.31 -0.28
N HIS A 23 -10.85 1.36 -1.18
CA HIS A 23 -10.38 0.00 -1.00
C HIS A 23 -9.50 -0.44 -2.16
N TYR A 24 -8.34 -0.97 -1.82
CA TYR A 24 -7.35 -1.41 -2.79
C TYR A 24 -6.82 -2.79 -2.42
N ARG A 25 -6.25 -3.46 -3.40
CA ARG A 25 -5.53 -4.70 -3.19
C ARG A 25 -4.13 -4.53 -3.78
N ALA A 26 -3.12 -4.90 -3.01
CA ALA A 26 -1.73 -4.81 -3.46
C ALA A 26 -1.12 -6.20 -3.47
N ARG A 27 -0.70 -6.65 -4.64
CA ARG A 27 0.10 -7.86 -4.78
C ARG A 27 1.55 -7.47 -4.75
N ILE A 28 2.32 -8.10 -3.88
CA ILE A 28 3.71 -7.72 -3.65
C ILE A 28 4.60 -8.95 -3.70
N VAL A 29 5.69 -8.85 -4.46
CA VAL A 29 6.65 -9.93 -4.60
C VAL A 29 7.40 -10.18 -3.29
N ALA A 30 7.64 -9.14 -2.50
CA ALA A 30 8.42 -9.24 -1.27
C ALA A 30 7.75 -10.17 -0.24
N ALA A 31 8.58 -10.85 0.53
CA ALA A 31 8.11 -11.66 1.64
C ALA A 31 7.62 -10.76 2.79
N PRO A 32 6.61 -11.18 3.57
CA PRO A 32 6.07 -10.37 4.66
C PRO A 32 6.92 -10.48 5.93
N VAL A 33 8.22 -10.24 5.82
CA VAL A 33 9.16 -10.36 6.94
C VAL A 33 9.99 -9.09 7.05
N ASP A 34 10.31 -8.72 8.29
CA ASP A 34 11.21 -7.61 8.60
C ASP A 34 10.82 -6.27 7.97
N GLY A 35 9.53 -6.04 7.83
CA GLY A 35 9.03 -4.79 7.25
C GLY A 35 9.24 -4.65 5.75
N LYS A 36 9.76 -5.67 5.08
CA LYS A 36 10.00 -5.60 3.63
C LYS A 36 8.74 -5.36 2.83
N ALA A 37 7.65 -6.04 3.20
CA ALA A 37 6.39 -5.86 2.50
C ALA A 37 5.85 -4.45 2.69
N ASN A 38 6.02 -3.86 3.88
CA ASN A 38 5.58 -2.50 4.15
C ASN A 38 6.38 -1.49 3.33
N ASN A 39 7.70 -1.67 3.24
CA ASN A 39 8.54 -0.79 2.45
C ASN A 39 8.22 -0.89 0.96
N ALA A 40 7.99 -2.11 0.48
CA ALA A 40 7.60 -2.33 -0.90
C ALA A 40 6.24 -1.71 -1.19
N LEU A 41 5.30 -1.81 -0.26
CA LEU A 41 3.98 -1.22 -0.39
C LEU A 41 4.07 0.30 -0.50
N ILE A 42 4.84 0.94 0.35
CA ILE A 42 5.02 2.39 0.33
C ILE A 42 5.63 2.82 -1.01
N LYS A 43 6.63 2.12 -1.49
CA LYS A 43 7.25 2.41 -2.79
C LYS A 43 6.22 2.30 -3.92
N PHE A 44 5.42 1.25 -3.90
CA PHE A 44 4.39 1.05 -4.91
C PHE A 44 3.33 2.12 -4.90
N LEU A 45 2.84 2.47 -3.71
CA LEU A 45 1.83 3.50 -3.56
C LEU A 45 2.38 4.85 -3.99
N SER A 46 3.65 5.12 -3.70
CA SER A 46 4.32 6.33 -4.15
C SER A 46 4.27 6.44 -5.68
N GLU A 47 4.57 5.36 -6.37
CA GLU A 47 4.53 5.33 -7.82
C GLU A 47 3.10 5.39 -8.36
N TYR A 48 2.20 4.65 -7.75
CA TYR A 48 0.81 4.56 -8.19
C TYR A 48 0.08 5.89 -8.07
N PHE A 49 0.23 6.57 -6.94
CA PHE A 49 -0.43 7.85 -6.70
C PHE A 49 0.38 9.06 -7.14
N GLY A 50 1.63 8.86 -7.51
CA GLY A 50 2.49 9.95 -7.94
C GLY A 50 2.86 10.91 -6.83
N VAL A 51 3.06 10.41 -5.61
CA VAL A 51 3.43 11.23 -4.45
C VAL A 51 4.71 10.70 -3.82
N GLY A 52 5.41 11.54 -3.09
CA GLY A 52 6.62 11.14 -2.39
C GLY A 52 6.33 10.10 -1.29
N LYS A 53 7.31 9.26 -1.01
CA LYS A 53 7.18 8.23 0.05
C LYS A 53 6.87 8.84 1.40
N SER A 54 7.38 10.04 1.69
CA SER A 54 7.12 10.74 2.95
C SER A 54 5.67 11.14 3.13
N LYS A 55 4.88 11.12 2.06
CA LYS A 55 3.45 11.42 2.10
C LYS A 55 2.60 10.20 2.39
N ILE A 56 3.21 9.05 2.56
CA ILE A 56 2.50 7.79 2.74
C ILE A 56 2.82 7.23 4.12
N SER A 57 1.79 6.96 4.91
CA SER A 57 1.94 6.42 6.26
C SER A 57 1.00 5.25 6.48
N ILE A 58 1.52 4.16 7.01
CA ILE A 58 0.70 3.02 7.41
C ILE A 58 0.26 3.29 8.84
N ILE A 59 -1.03 3.57 9.04
CA ILE A 59 -1.54 3.95 10.34
C ILE A 59 -2.14 2.80 11.14
N LYS A 60 -2.47 1.70 10.48
CA LYS A 60 -2.93 0.48 11.15
C LYS A 60 -2.49 -0.75 10.36
N GLY A 61 -2.36 -1.87 11.06
CA GLY A 61 -2.11 -3.15 10.41
C GLY A 61 -0.72 -3.33 9.86
N ASP A 62 0.28 -2.70 10.47
CA ASP A 62 1.65 -2.79 9.98
C ASP A 62 2.20 -4.22 9.97
N ARG A 63 1.60 -5.12 10.74
CA ARG A 63 1.96 -6.55 10.76
C ARG A 63 0.93 -7.45 10.10
N GLY A 64 -0.23 -6.90 9.73
CA GLY A 64 -1.31 -7.66 9.12
C GLY A 64 -1.30 -7.56 7.62
N ARG A 65 -2.14 -8.35 6.98
CA ARG A 65 -2.35 -8.28 5.53
C ARG A 65 -3.26 -7.14 5.13
N GLU A 66 -4.18 -6.76 6.01
CA GLU A 66 -5.04 -5.61 5.77
C GLU A 66 -4.44 -4.41 6.48
N LYS A 67 -4.22 -3.35 5.74
CA LYS A 67 -3.56 -2.16 6.24
C LYS A 67 -4.41 -0.94 5.95
N VAL A 68 -4.37 0.03 6.87
CA VAL A 68 -4.96 1.34 6.65
C VAL A 68 -3.81 2.30 6.41
N VAL A 69 -3.88 3.00 5.29
CA VAL A 69 -2.79 3.87 4.83
C VAL A 69 -3.32 5.29 4.64
N GLU A 70 -2.57 6.24 5.14
CA GLU A 70 -2.84 7.66 4.91
C GLU A 70 -1.95 8.16 3.78
N LEU A 71 -2.56 8.85 2.82
CA LEU A 71 -1.89 9.48 1.68
C LEU A 71 -2.05 10.99 1.83
N ASP A 72 -1.03 11.63 2.39
CA ASP A 72 -1.06 13.06 2.64
C ASP A 72 -1.00 13.83 1.32
N GLY A 73 -1.89 14.79 1.17
CA GLY A 73 -1.95 15.59 -0.05
C GLY A 73 -2.72 14.95 -1.20
N VAL A 74 -3.17 13.71 -1.04
CA VAL A 74 -4.00 13.05 -2.05
C VAL A 74 -5.44 13.10 -1.56
N THR A 75 -6.29 13.76 -2.32
CA THR A 75 -7.69 13.91 -1.96
C THR A 75 -8.60 13.03 -2.80
N ARG A 76 -8.18 12.71 -4.04
CA ARG A 76 -9.00 11.95 -4.98
C ARG A 76 -8.16 11.44 -6.14
N ILE A 77 -8.60 10.33 -6.70
CA ILE A 77 -8.00 9.78 -7.91
C ILE A 77 -9.06 9.70 -9.00
#